data_30b2be74d1b5ddc04dbb26c943618934
#
_entry.id   30b2be74d1b5ddc04dbb26c943618934
#
_cell.length_a   1.000
_cell.length_b   1.000
_cell.length_c   1.000
_cell.angle_alpha   90.00
_cell.angle_beta   90.00
_cell.angle_gamma   90.00
#
_symmetry.space_group_name_H-M   'P 1'
#
loop_
_entity.id
_entity.type
_entity.pdbx_description
1 polymer ?
#
loop_
_entity_poly.entity_id
_entity_poly.type
_entity_poly.pdbx_seq_one_letter_code
_entity_poly.pdbx_strand_id
1 'polypeptide(L)'
;MNLKKSLSTTLILCAALLSTGLQAKVPGITTGDQLQAEAETRTKLISTQDLQKALDENLDMVLVDVRLPTEIKAMGGAIKAPQNRNIPRGWLEYRITSAALSKDTPIVVYCGAGIRTPLAADTLQKMGYTNVRNYSDGFIGWRKAGLPVQ
;
A
#
# COMPACT_ATOMS: atom_id res chain seq x y z
N MET A 1 -20.24 52.08 -53.33
CA MET A 1 -19.10 52.29 -52.42
C MET A 1 -19.26 51.28 -51.28
N ASN A 2 -18.70 50.08 -51.50
CA ASN A 2 -18.94 48.89 -50.61
C ASN A 2 -17.77 48.71 -49.67
N LEU A 3 -18.03 48.93 -48.40
CA LEU A 3 -17.04 48.71 -47.30
C LEU A 3 -17.19 47.31 -46.80
N LYS A 4 -16.30 46.39 -47.18
CA LYS A 4 -16.21 45.04 -46.64
C LYS A 4 -15.51 45.09 -45.28
N LYS A 5 -16.26 44.81 -44.21
CA LYS A 5 -15.69 44.60 -42.88
C LYS A 5 -15.11 43.17 -42.78
N SER A 6 -13.81 43.10 -42.66
CA SER A 6 -13.07 41.86 -42.35
C SER A 6 -13.21 41.54 -40.85
N LEU A 7 -13.89 40.44 -40.51
CA LEU A 7 -13.84 39.88 -39.14
C LEU A 7 -12.60 39.01 -39.01
N SER A 8 -11.65 39.48 -38.22
CA SER A 8 -10.47 38.71 -37.83
C SER A 8 -10.83 37.82 -36.64
N THR A 9 -10.97 36.53 -36.88
CA THR A 9 -11.25 35.55 -35.85
C THR A 9 -9.92 35.16 -35.15
N THR A 10 -9.67 35.75 -34.01
CA THR A 10 -8.51 35.40 -33.19
C THR A 10 -8.80 34.09 -32.46
N LEU A 11 -8.17 33.00 -32.93
CA LEU A 11 -8.23 31.70 -32.31
C LEU A 11 -7.32 31.71 -31.07
N ILE A 12 -7.92 31.80 -29.88
CA ILE A 12 -7.18 31.66 -28.60
C ILE A 12 -6.94 30.17 -28.38
N LEU A 13 -5.71 29.73 -28.63
CA LEU A 13 -5.23 28.39 -28.33
C LEU A 13 -4.92 28.30 -26.82
N CYS A 14 -5.89 27.84 -26.03
CA CYS A 14 -5.65 27.48 -24.63
C CYS A 14 -4.74 26.26 -24.58
N ALA A 15 -3.43 26.48 -24.45
CA ALA A 15 -2.48 25.45 -24.10
C ALA A 15 -2.72 25.03 -22.63
N ALA A 16 -3.41 23.92 -22.43
CA ALA A 16 -3.49 23.27 -21.14
C ALA A 16 -2.09 22.75 -20.74
N LEU A 17 -1.41 23.51 -19.89
CA LEU A 17 -0.18 23.07 -19.24
C LEU A 17 -0.54 21.92 -18.28
N LEU A 18 -0.43 20.70 -18.76
CA LEU A 18 -0.34 19.52 -17.91
C LEU A 18 0.96 19.65 -17.09
N SER A 19 0.85 20.19 -15.89
CA SER A 19 1.91 20.17 -14.90
C SER A 19 2.09 18.73 -14.43
N THR A 20 2.84 17.91 -15.20
CA THR A 20 3.45 16.69 -14.66
C THR A 20 4.41 17.18 -13.58
N GLY A 21 4.05 16.94 -12.32
CA GLY A 21 4.91 17.23 -11.19
C GLY A 21 6.22 16.47 -11.34
N LEU A 22 7.19 17.10 -11.97
CA LEU A 22 8.55 16.61 -12.09
C LEU A 22 9.19 16.75 -10.70
N GLN A 23 9.04 15.74 -9.86
CA GLN A 23 9.81 15.67 -8.63
C GLN A 23 11.29 15.67 -9.01
N ALA A 24 12.00 16.70 -8.56
CA ALA A 24 13.44 16.83 -8.83
C ALA A 24 14.16 15.61 -8.25
N LYS A 25 14.64 14.75 -9.14
CA LYS A 25 15.38 13.55 -8.75
C LYS A 25 16.75 13.98 -8.26
N VAL A 26 17.04 13.78 -6.97
CA VAL A 26 18.37 14.05 -6.42
C VAL A 26 19.31 12.96 -6.97
N PRO A 27 20.39 13.31 -7.69
CA PRO A 27 21.30 12.32 -8.26
C PRO A 27 21.93 11.45 -7.16
N GLY A 28 21.93 10.13 -7.38
CA GLY A 28 22.54 9.17 -6.45
C GLY A 28 21.68 8.79 -5.24
N ILE A 29 20.46 9.32 -5.13
CA ILE A 29 19.52 8.94 -4.05
C ILE A 29 18.37 8.13 -4.65
N THR A 30 18.13 6.92 -4.11
CA THR A 30 16.97 6.10 -4.45
C THR A 30 15.74 6.63 -3.70
N THR A 31 14.67 6.93 -4.43
CA THR A 31 13.42 7.43 -3.84
C THR A 31 12.60 6.32 -3.20
N GLY A 32 11.63 6.69 -2.34
CA GLY A 32 10.68 5.73 -1.76
C GLY A 32 9.88 4.96 -2.82
N ASP A 33 9.45 5.63 -3.88
CA ASP A 33 8.71 5.01 -4.98
C ASP A 33 9.58 3.99 -5.75
N GLN A 34 10.87 4.27 -5.93
CA GLN A 34 11.80 3.32 -6.54
C GLN A 34 12.01 2.09 -5.66
N LEU A 35 12.22 2.29 -4.36
CA LEU A 35 12.34 1.18 -3.40
C LEU A 35 11.05 0.35 -3.33
N GLN A 36 9.89 0.99 -3.38
CA GLN A 36 8.60 0.31 -3.43
C GLN A 36 8.49 -0.55 -4.70
N ALA A 37 8.74 0.03 -5.87
CA ALA A 37 8.69 -0.69 -7.15
C ALA A 37 9.64 -1.89 -7.18
N GLU A 38 10.84 -1.74 -6.65
CA GLU A 38 11.78 -2.86 -6.51
C GLU A 38 11.26 -3.95 -5.55
N ALA A 39 10.68 -3.56 -4.42
CA ALA A 39 10.10 -4.50 -3.46
C ALA A 39 8.90 -5.25 -4.05
N GLU A 40 8.07 -4.60 -4.86
CA GLU A 40 6.94 -5.22 -5.56
C GLU A 40 7.38 -6.37 -6.48
N THR A 41 8.54 -6.27 -7.13
CA THR A 41 9.05 -7.35 -7.98
C THR A 41 9.45 -8.61 -7.21
N ARG A 42 9.72 -8.49 -5.90
CA ARG A 42 10.20 -9.58 -5.04
C ARG A 42 9.12 -10.14 -4.12
N THR A 43 8.01 -9.43 -3.95
CA THR A 43 6.98 -9.81 -2.98
C THR A 43 5.74 -10.39 -3.65
N LYS A 44 5.06 -11.30 -2.96
CA LYS A 44 3.83 -11.93 -3.47
C LYS A 44 2.62 -11.15 -3.00
N LEU A 45 1.73 -10.86 -3.94
CA LEU A 45 0.43 -10.25 -3.64
C LEU A 45 -0.57 -11.27 -3.08
N ILE A 46 -1.54 -10.76 -2.32
CA ILE A 46 -2.76 -11.48 -1.97
C ILE A 46 -3.96 -10.59 -2.32
N SER A 47 -4.97 -11.17 -2.95
CA SER A 47 -6.22 -10.46 -3.25
C SER A 47 -7.08 -10.31 -1.98
N THR A 48 -8.05 -9.39 -2.01
CA THR A 48 -9.03 -9.23 -0.91
C THR A 48 -9.79 -10.54 -0.63
N GLN A 49 -10.21 -11.26 -1.66
CA GLN A 49 -10.93 -12.52 -1.54
C GLN A 49 -10.06 -13.63 -0.93
N ASP A 50 -8.82 -13.77 -1.42
CA ASP A 50 -7.89 -14.76 -0.89
C ASP A 50 -7.47 -14.44 0.55
N LEU A 51 -7.33 -13.16 0.90
CA LEU A 51 -7.06 -12.76 2.29
C LEU A 51 -8.23 -13.12 3.20
N GLN A 52 -9.47 -12.81 2.79
CA GLN A 52 -10.66 -13.19 3.57
C GLN A 52 -10.68 -14.71 3.80
N LYS A 53 -10.54 -15.49 2.74
CA LYS A 53 -10.49 -16.96 2.82
C LYS A 53 -9.35 -17.45 3.74
N ALA A 54 -8.16 -16.87 3.61
CA ALA A 54 -7.02 -17.25 4.44
C ALA A 54 -7.25 -16.94 5.94
N LEU A 55 -7.94 -15.84 6.27
CA LEU A 55 -8.29 -15.48 7.64
C LEU A 55 -9.32 -16.45 8.25
N ASP A 56 -10.25 -16.95 7.43
CA ASP A 56 -11.28 -17.90 7.86
C ASP A 56 -10.72 -19.32 8.06
N GLU A 57 -9.76 -19.72 7.23
CA GLU A 57 -9.24 -21.10 7.18
C GLU A 57 -7.95 -21.33 7.99
N ASN A 58 -7.19 -20.27 8.29
CA ASN A 58 -5.86 -20.40 8.86
C ASN A 58 -5.69 -19.57 10.14
N LEU A 59 -5.92 -20.20 11.28
CA LEU A 59 -5.81 -19.56 12.59
C LEU A 59 -4.35 -19.24 13.00
N ASP A 60 -3.38 -19.93 12.42
CA ASP A 60 -1.96 -19.77 12.76
C ASP A 60 -1.26 -18.68 11.93
N MET A 61 -1.97 -18.08 10.97
CA MET A 61 -1.42 -16.95 10.22
C MET A 61 -1.34 -15.68 11.06
N VAL A 62 -0.47 -14.77 10.67
CA VAL A 62 -0.35 -13.43 11.27
C VAL A 62 -0.71 -12.38 10.22
N LEU A 63 -1.72 -11.57 10.52
CA LEU A 63 -2.08 -10.39 9.74
C LEU A 63 -1.46 -9.17 10.42
N VAL A 64 -0.58 -8.45 9.73
CA VAL A 64 0.17 -7.32 10.31
C VAL A 64 -0.31 -5.99 9.75
N ASP A 65 -0.89 -5.16 10.62
CA ASP A 65 -1.18 -3.75 10.31
C ASP A 65 0.04 -2.90 10.60
N VAL A 66 0.68 -2.37 9.55
CA VAL A 66 1.88 -1.54 9.71
C VAL A 66 1.59 -0.05 9.85
N ARG A 67 0.31 0.33 10.04
CA ARG A 67 -0.10 1.71 10.31
C ARG A 67 0.24 2.12 11.75
N LEU A 68 0.35 3.43 11.98
CA LEU A 68 0.38 3.97 13.32
C LEU A 68 -1.00 3.85 13.99
N PRO A 69 -1.08 3.72 15.33
CA PRO A 69 -2.38 3.71 16.04
C PRO A 69 -3.24 4.95 15.75
N THR A 70 -2.61 6.09 15.53
CA THR A 70 -3.30 7.34 15.15
C THR A 70 -3.92 7.26 13.76
N GLU A 71 -3.25 6.60 12.80
CA GLU A 71 -3.81 6.35 11.47
C GLU A 71 -4.99 5.38 11.53
N ILE A 72 -4.88 4.31 12.33
CA ILE A 72 -5.95 3.34 12.53
C ILE A 72 -7.20 4.05 13.05
N LYS A 73 -7.06 4.87 14.09
CA LYS A 73 -8.16 5.67 14.65
C LYS A 73 -8.75 6.63 13.62
N ALA A 74 -7.92 7.38 12.91
CA ALA A 74 -8.36 8.35 11.90
C ALA A 74 -9.07 7.71 10.70
N MET A 75 -8.70 6.47 10.35
CA MET A 75 -9.32 5.72 9.25
C MET A 75 -10.55 4.91 9.68
N GLY A 76 -10.95 4.95 10.95
CA GLY A 76 -12.14 4.28 11.46
C GLY A 76 -11.94 2.81 11.78
N GLY A 77 -10.71 2.39 12.15
CA GLY A 77 -10.45 1.07 12.68
C GLY A 77 -9.44 0.23 11.88
N ALA A 78 -9.50 -1.07 12.11
CA ALA A 78 -8.61 -2.08 11.53
C ALA A 78 -9.42 -3.25 10.96
N ILE A 79 -8.78 -4.13 10.20
CA ILE A 79 -9.38 -5.40 9.75
C ILE A 79 -9.74 -6.23 10.99
N LYS A 80 -11.01 -6.61 11.10
CA LYS A 80 -11.50 -7.43 12.21
C LYS A 80 -11.14 -8.90 11.96
N ALA A 81 -10.06 -9.33 12.60
CA ALA A 81 -9.60 -10.71 12.57
C ALA A 81 -8.81 -11.02 13.86
N PRO A 82 -8.95 -12.21 14.48
CA PRO A 82 -8.18 -12.58 15.67
C PRO A 82 -6.67 -12.67 15.37
N GLN A 83 -6.28 -12.88 14.13
CA GLN A 83 -4.89 -12.91 13.66
C GLN A 83 -4.26 -11.52 13.54
N ASN A 84 -5.06 -10.44 13.59
CA ASN A 84 -4.57 -9.08 13.35
C ASN A 84 -3.68 -8.59 14.50
N ARG A 85 -2.50 -8.09 14.12
CA ARG A 85 -1.50 -7.50 15.04
C ARG A 85 -1.10 -6.13 14.50
N ASN A 86 -1.22 -5.10 15.32
CA ASN A 86 -0.69 -3.80 14.95
C ASN A 86 0.81 -3.71 15.30
N ILE A 87 1.63 -3.69 14.29
CA ILE A 87 3.08 -3.47 14.40
C ILE A 87 3.45 -2.36 13.44
N PRO A 88 3.53 -1.10 13.91
CA PRO A 88 3.87 0.03 13.05
C PRO A 88 5.18 -0.21 12.29
N ARG A 89 5.23 0.25 11.02
CA ARG A 89 6.34 -0.06 10.10
C ARG A 89 7.73 0.13 10.72
N GLY A 90 7.94 1.16 11.53
CA GLY A 90 9.23 1.44 12.19
C GLY A 90 9.59 0.49 13.34
N TRP A 91 8.67 -0.38 13.74
CA TRP A 91 8.88 -1.40 14.78
C TRP A 91 8.81 -2.83 14.24
N LEU A 92 8.60 -3.00 12.94
CA LEU A 92 8.34 -4.31 12.35
C LEU A 92 9.45 -5.31 12.63
N GLU A 93 10.69 -4.95 12.37
CA GLU A 93 11.87 -5.79 12.53
C GLU A 93 12.09 -6.23 13.99
N TYR A 94 11.74 -5.36 14.94
CA TYR A 94 11.94 -5.64 16.38
C TYR A 94 10.81 -6.44 17.00
N ARG A 95 9.59 -6.39 16.44
CA ARG A 95 8.41 -6.94 17.09
C ARG A 95 7.79 -8.14 16.38
N ILE A 96 8.13 -8.36 15.12
CA ILE A 96 7.52 -9.47 14.35
C ILE A 96 7.83 -10.84 14.96
N THR A 97 9.01 -11.01 15.51
CA THR A 97 9.43 -12.29 16.11
C THR A 97 8.59 -12.72 17.31
N SER A 98 7.90 -11.79 17.98
CA SER A 98 6.95 -12.12 19.04
C SER A 98 5.56 -12.54 18.52
N ALA A 99 5.25 -12.24 17.27
CA ALA A 99 3.98 -12.55 16.62
C ALA A 99 4.10 -13.78 15.70
N ALA A 100 5.20 -13.90 14.98
CA ALA A 100 5.49 -14.99 14.04
C ALA A 100 6.71 -15.76 14.54
N LEU A 101 6.45 -16.90 15.22
CA LEU A 101 7.49 -17.68 15.94
C LEU A 101 8.27 -18.65 15.05
N SER A 102 7.83 -18.88 13.82
CA SER A 102 8.50 -19.72 12.82
C SER A 102 8.78 -18.94 11.55
N LYS A 103 9.90 -19.25 10.89
CA LYS A 103 10.23 -18.69 9.58
C LYS A 103 9.16 -18.99 8.51
N ASP A 104 8.41 -20.08 8.69
CA ASP A 104 7.39 -20.56 7.76
C ASP A 104 5.97 -20.08 8.15
N THR A 105 5.83 -19.32 9.26
CA THR A 105 4.55 -18.72 9.66
C THR A 105 3.97 -17.92 8.49
N PRO A 106 2.71 -18.16 8.07
CA PRO A 106 2.07 -17.37 7.06
C PRO A 106 1.86 -15.95 7.56
N ILE A 107 2.42 -14.97 6.87
CA ILE A 107 2.31 -13.55 7.22
C ILE A 107 1.70 -12.78 6.06
N VAL A 108 0.68 -11.99 6.35
CA VAL A 108 0.16 -10.99 5.43
C VAL A 108 0.34 -9.60 6.05
N VAL A 109 0.96 -8.69 5.32
CA VAL A 109 1.12 -7.30 5.76
C VAL A 109 0.16 -6.38 5.02
N TYR A 110 -0.45 -5.43 5.74
CA TYR A 110 -1.28 -4.39 5.15
C TYR A 110 -1.03 -3.02 5.78
N CYS A 111 -1.42 -1.97 5.06
CA CYS A 111 -1.46 -0.60 5.56
C CYS A 111 -2.78 0.09 5.12
N GLY A 112 -2.81 1.41 5.04
CA GLY A 112 -4.01 2.14 4.58
C GLY A 112 -4.37 1.86 3.12
N ALA A 113 -3.42 2.13 2.21
CA ALA A 113 -3.61 2.11 0.75
C ALA A 113 -2.54 1.30 0.01
N GLY A 114 -1.86 0.36 0.68
CA GLY A 114 -0.92 -0.55 0.04
C GLY A 114 0.50 -0.03 -0.19
N ILE A 115 0.77 1.26 -0.08
CA ILE A 115 2.06 1.88 -0.43
C ILE A 115 3.25 1.31 0.39
N ARG A 116 3.05 1.04 1.68
CA ARG A 116 4.10 0.55 2.60
C ARG A 116 4.24 -0.97 2.62
N THR A 117 3.27 -1.70 2.07
CA THR A 117 3.18 -3.17 2.20
C THR A 117 4.27 -3.91 1.44
N PRO A 118 4.67 -3.53 0.22
CA PRO A 118 5.77 -4.19 -0.47
C PRO A 118 7.08 -4.08 0.30
N LEU A 119 7.40 -2.88 0.80
CA LEU A 119 8.61 -2.65 1.60
C LEU A 119 8.59 -3.43 2.92
N ALA A 120 7.43 -3.54 3.56
CA ALA A 120 7.28 -4.33 4.78
C ALA A 120 7.45 -5.83 4.50
N ALA A 121 6.84 -6.35 3.45
CA ALA A 121 6.96 -7.74 3.05
C ALA A 121 8.40 -8.10 2.63
N ASP A 122 9.06 -7.26 1.84
CA ASP A 122 10.46 -7.42 1.44
C ASP A 122 11.41 -7.43 2.65
N THR A 123 11.15 -6.58 3.64
CA THR A 123 11.88 -6.59 4.91
C THR A 123 11.75 -7.92 5.63
N LEU A 124 10.52 -8.45 5.77
CA LEU A 124 10.29 -9.74 6.44
C LEU A 124 10.95 -10.90 5.69
N GLN A 125 10.91 -10.89 4.35
CA GLN A 125 11.63 -11.89 3.55
C GLN A 125 13.16 -11.82 3.77
N LYS A 126 13.72 -10.62 3.85
CA LYS A 126 15.15 -10.41 4.19
C LYS A 126 15.50 -10.87 5.60
N MET A 127 14.54 -10.85 6.53
CA MET A 127 14.69 -11.44 7.87
C MET A 127 14.62 -12.96 7.88
N GLY A 128 14.28 -13.61 6.75
CA GLY A 128 14.23 -15.05 6.60
C GLY A 128 12.84 -15.68 6.65
N TYR A 129 11.78 -14.90 6.75
CA TYR A 129 10.41 -15.42 6.65
C TYR A 129 10.10 -15.86 5.21
N THR A 130 9.65 -17.10 5.04
CA THR A 130 9.48 -17.75 3.72
C THR A 130 8.08 -17.62 3.14
N ASN A 131 7.08 -17.34 3.98
CA ASN A 131 5.67 -17.30 3.60
C ASN A 131 5.06 -15.91 3.88
N VAL A 132 5.55 -14.90 3.17
CA VAL A 132 5.11 -13.51 3.32
C VAL A 132 4.37 -13.04 2.08
N ARG A 133 3.23 -12.38 2.26
CA ARG A 133 2.45 -11.73 1.20
C ARG A 133 2.15 -10.28 1.58
N ASN A 134 2.03 -9.43 0.57
CA ASN A 134 1.57 -8.06 0.76
C ASN A 134 0.12 -7.90 0.25
N TYR A 135 -0.71 -7.23 1.05
CA TYR A 135 -2.08 -6.87 0.69
C TYR A 135 -2.12 -5.42 0.22
N SER A 136 -1.99 -5.24 -1.11
CA SER A 136 -1.84 -3.92 -1.73
C SER A 136 -3.11 -3.07 -1.74
N ASP A 137 -4.32 -3.68 -1.68
CA ASP A 137 -5.56 -2.93 -1.56
C ASP A 137 -5.69 -2.26 -0.19
N GLY A 138 -4.99 -2.79 0.81
CA GLY A 138 -4.91 -2.26 2.15
C GLY A 138 -6.26 -2.18 2.88
N PHE A 139 -6.29 -1.45 3.98
CA PHE A 139 -7.51 -1.25 4.75
C PHE A 139 -8.64 -0.55 3.96
N ILE A 140 -8.26 0.34 3.04
CA ILE A 140 -9.25 1.03 2.19
C ILE A 140 -9.96 0.03 1.28
N GLY A 141 -9.22 -0.88 0.63
CA GLY A 141 -9.79 -1.93 -0.23
C GLY A 141 -10.68 -2.89 0.56
N TRP A 142 -10.21 -3.33 1.75
CA TRP A 142 -10.99 -4.17 2.65
C TRP A 142 -12.35 -3.56 3.01
N ARG A 143 -12.35 -2.28 3.40
CA ARG A 143 -13.55 -1.55 3.76
C ARG A 143 -14.47 -1.29 2.56
N LYS A 144 -13.93 -1.02 1.37
CA LYS A 144 -14.71 -0.90 0.12
C LYS A 144 -15.42 -2.19 -0.26
N ALA A 145 -14.82 -3.34 0.06
CA ALA A 145 -15.43 -4.64 -0.14
C ALA A 145 -16.54 -4.97 0.89
N GLY A 146 -16.83 -4.07 1.83
CA GLY A 146 -17.86 -4.26 2.87
C GLY A 146 -17.48 -5.29 3.93
N LEU A 147 -16.20 -5.62 4.06
CA LEU A 147 -15.72 -6.66 4.97
C LEU A 147 -15.57 -6.13 6.42
N PRO A 148 -15.61 -7.03 7.43
CA PRO A 148 -15.66 -6.65 8.84
C PRO A 148 -14.47 -5.82 9.31
N VAL A 149 -14.76 -4.73 10.06
CA VAL A 149 -13.78 -3.85 10.70
C VAL A 149 -14.03 -3.74 12.20
N GLN A 150 -13.00 -3.39 12.97
CA GLN A 150 -13.05 -3.17 14.42
C GLN A 150 -12.36 -1.87 14.82
#